data_7ee5ebf675ef4c27f34871844ab03a3f
#
_entry.id   7ee5ebf675ef4c27f34871844ab03a3f
#
_cell.length_a   1.000
_cell.length_b   1.000
_cell.length_c   1.000
_cell.angle_alpha   90.00
_cell.angle_beta   90.00
_cell.angle_gamma   90.00
#
_symmetry.space_group_name_H-M   'P 1'
#
loop_
_entity.id
_entity.type
_entity.pdbx_description
1 polymer ?
#
loop_
_entity_poly.entity_id
_entity_poly.type
_entity_poly.pdbx_seq_one_letter_code
_entity_poly.pdbx_strand_id
1 'polypeptide(L)'
;MNIKSCLIVAMVLLAAACANSTAKNQQTEEKQPIPEGAVEMKYNRHAYFKVMLRDSIPARMIFDTGSNNLLIDSTFYASTFGEGKNLGRAMLGGAGNGHELTTLDASGWSYSVGEESHTEQMAIIMNLRKILGDGADGLFGLPFMHGKRVEFNYAGGYMRFLVAEEKIGEDFTAIQCKRLDNIERIIIPLSVTFSDGYTLDGNFLMDTGMPDELSLNSATANRLKAEGHLANARRMKFEVGGIGGSRTDNYLTIKQITIGGKSINNIRITYSENEKGALANSRYDGLVGNALFARFDVIIDFVNWVIYLRPNKNFDKPQSNFYSMAFTPNGDHWKVNALLEGGNAERAGLRQGDRIEAINGIKPTDTDKLKLNPLPEKLTLSVKRGNELVEIVVDKE
;
A
#
# COMPACT_ATOMS: atom_id res chain seq x y z
N MET A 1 21.91 -37.09 -13.66
CA MET A 1 21.98 -37.86 -12.39
C MET A 1 20.92 -37.25 -11.47
N ASN A 2 19.94 -38.06 -11.11
CA ASN A 2 18.72 -37.69 -10.41
C ASN A 2 18.94 -37.06 -9.05
N ILE A 3 18.16 -36.05 -8.71
CA ILE A 3 17.79 -35.80 -7.32
C ILE A 3 16.28 -35.56 -7.23
N LYS A 4 15.66 -36.49 -6.50
CA LYS A 4 14.22 -36.64 -6.28
C LYS A 4 13.74 -35.74 -5.19
N SER A 5 12.47 -35.34 -5.34
CA SER A 5 11.55 -34.84 -4.33
C SER A 5 11.61 -35.61 -3.01
N CYS A 6 11.45 -34.89 -1.91
CA CYS A 6 10.92 -35.46 -0.65
C CYS A 6 9.96 -34.48 0.01
N LEU A 7 8.68 -34.80 -0.10
CA LEU A 7 7.63 -34.40 0.85
C LEU A 7 7.91 -35.11 2.18
N ILE A 8 7.86 -34.37 3.30
CA ILE A 8 7.65 -34.98 4.61
C ILE A 8 6.54 -34.21 5.33
N VAL A 9 5.41 -34.90 5.45
CA VAL A 9 4.35 -34.64 6.41
C VAL A 9 4.80 -35.21 7.76
N ALA A 10 4.77 -34.42 8.82
CA ALA A 10 4.88 -34.93 10.17
C ALA A 10 3.78 -34.34 11.06
N MET A 11 2.79 -35.17 11.34
CA MET A 11 1.87 -35.08 12.45
C MET A 11 2.63 -35.39 13.75
N VAL A 12 2.45 -34.58 14.79
CA VAL A 12 2.67 -35.02 16.17
C VAL A 12 1.53 -34.54 17.06
N LEU A 13 0.91 -35.51 17.70
CA LEU A 13 -0.15 -35.40 18.70
C LEU A 13 0.43 -35.37 20.12
N LEU A 14 -0.28 -34.65 21.00
CA LEU A 14 -0.48 -34.80 22.45
C LEU A 14 0.69 -34.61 23.43
N ALA A 15 0.45 -33.68 24.36
CA ALA A 15 0.21 -34.05 25.78
C ALA A 15 -0.40 -32.86 26.53
N ALA A 16 -1.49 -33.14 27.27
CA ALA A 16 -2.17 -32.23 28.17
C ALA A 16 -1.49 -32.21 29.54
N ALA A 17 -1.38 -31.03 30.18
CA ALA A 17 -1.35 -30.89 31.62
C ALA A 17 -1.88 -29.52 32.03
N CYS A 18 -2.77 -29.53 33.01
CA CYS A 18 -3.55 -28.44 33.55
C CYS A 18 -2.71 -27.33 34.21
N ALA A 19 -3.08 -26.08 33.97
CA ALA A 19 -3.09 -25.05 35.01
C ALA A 19 -4.02 -23.90 34.55
N ASN A 20 -5.00 -23.61 35.41
CA ASN A 20 -5.99 -22.54 35.27
C ASN A 20 -5.33 -21.17 35.20
N SER A 21 -5.61 -20.40 34.17
CA SER A 21 -5.73 -18.94 34.24
C SER A 21 -6.53 -18.44 33.05
N THR A 22 -7.60 -17.74 33.35
CA THR A 22 -8.51 -16.92 32.53
C THR A 22 -8.12 -16.76 31.05
N ALA A 23 -8.62 -17.65 30.22
CA ALA A 23 -8.63 -17.49 28.77
C ALA A 23 -9.65 -16.39 28.41
N LYS A 24 -9.18 -15.22 28.02
CA LYS A 24 -9.96 -14.31 27.20
C LYS A 24 -10.23 -15.04 25.88
N ASN A 25 -11.51 -15.28 25.61
CA ASN A 25 -12.03 -15.80 24.35
C ASN A 25 -11.43 -15.01 23.17
N GLN A 26 -10.44 -15.56 22.51
CA GLN A 26 -10.20 -15.28 21.11
C GLN A 26 -11.27 -16.07 20.34
N GLN A 27 -12.43 -15.45 20.13
CA GLN A 27 -13.33 -15.88 19.07
C GLN A 27 -12.52 -15.77 17.78
N THR A 28 -12.17 -16.90 17.18
CA THR A 28 -11.82 -16.97 15.77
C THR A 28 -13.04 -16.45 15.02
N GLU A 29 -12.98 -15.20 14.51
CA GLU A 29 -14.00 -14.68 13.61
C GLU A 29 -14.09 -15.68 12.44
N GLU A 30 -15.20 -16.40 12.33
CA GLU A 30 -15.50 -17.23 11.18
C GLU A 30 -15.44 -16.30 9.95
N LYS A 31 -14.49 -16.61 9.04
CA LYS A 31 -14.33 -15.86 7.79
C LYS A 31 -15.64 -16.09 7.01
N GLN A 32 -16.43 -15.04 6.86
CA GLN A 32 -17.66 -15.13 6.06
C GLN A 32 -17.31 -15.63 4.65
N PRO A 33 -18.13 -16.52 4.08
CA PRO A 33 -17.87 -16.99 2.72
C PRO A 33 -17.87 -15.82 1.74
N ILE A 34 -16.93 -15.84 0.82
CA ILE A 34 -16.86 -14.87 -0.27
C ILE A 34 -18.10 -15.07 -1.15
N PRO A 35 -18.86 -14.00 -1.52
CA PRO A 35 -20.02 -14.13 -2.40
C PRO A 35 -19.66 -14.81 -3.73
N GLU A 36 -20.63 -15.52 -4.30
CA GLU A 36 -20.48 -16.12 -5.63
C GLU A 36 -20.15 -15.04 -6.68
N GLY A 37 -19.21 -15.33 -7.58
CA GLY A 37 -18.70 -14.39 -8.58
C GLY A 37 -17.74 -13.31 -8.04
N ALA A 38 -17.53 -13.25 -6.72
CA ALA A 38 -16.56 -12.33 -6.15
C ALA A 38 -15.13 -12.92 -6.18
N VAL A 39 -14.15 -12.02 -6.28
CA VAL A 39 -12.72 -12.34 -6.30
C VAL A 39 -12.11 -12.14 -4.94
N GLU A 40 -11.34 -13.10 -4.44
CA GLU A 40 -10.63 -12.96 -3.17
C GLU A 40 -9.64 -11.79 -3.24
N MET A 41 -9.73 -10.90 -2.24
CA MET A 41 -8.83 -9.78 -2.05
C MET A 41 -8.09 -9.97 -0.72
N LYS A 42 -6.75 -9.98 -0.77
CA LYS A 42 -5.93 -9.98 0.45
C LYS A 42 -5.47 -8.57 0.73
N TYR A 43 -5.99 -7.97 1.80
CA TYR A 43 -5.57 -6.63 2.22
C TYR A 43 -4.44 -6.71 3.24
N ASN A 44 -3.31 -6.13 2.88
CA ASN A 44 -2.18 -5.85 3.78
C ASN A 44 -1.50 -4.57 3.29
N ARG A 45 -1.98 -3.42 3.77
CA ARG A 45 -1.62 -2.06 3.31
C ARG A 45 -2.00 -1.80 1.84
N HIS A 46 -1.87 -2.80 0.96
CA HIS A 46 -2.33 -2.80 -0.43
C HIS A 46 -3.38 -3.89 -0.64
N ALA A 47 -4.19 -3.74 -1.66
CA ALA A 47 -5.16 -4.74 -2.10
C ALA A 47 -4.50 -5.68 -3.12
N TYR A 48 -4.28 -6.94 -2.72
CA TYR A 48 -3.64 -7.97 -3.54
C TYR A 48 -4.68 -8.89 -4.14
N PHE A 49 -4.50 -9.20 -5.41
CA PHE A 49 -5.34 -10.11 -6.19
C PHE A 49 -4.51 -11.19 -6.86
N LYS A 50 -5.13 -12.35 -7.09
CA LYS A 50 -4.63 -13.33 -8.04
C LYS A 50 -5.08 -12.89 -9.44
N VAL A 51 -4.11 -12.57 -10.29
CA VAL A 51 -4.31 -12.17 -11.69
C VAL A 51 -3.77 -13.26 -12.57
N MET A 52 -4.48 -13.59 -13.64
CA MET A 52 -3.96 -14.53 -14.66
C MET A 52 -3.41 -13.70 -15.80
N LEU A 53 -2.10 -13.77 -16.03
CA LEU A 53 -1.41 -13.12 -17.14
C LEU A 53 -1.37 -14.08 -18.35
N ARG A 54 -1.62 -13.53 -19.55
CA ARG A 54 -1.60 -14.31 -20.82
C ARG A 54 -2.38 -15.61 -20.69
N ASP A 55 -3.57 -15.52 -20.06
CA ASP A 55 -4.57 -16.58 -19.86
C ASP A 55 -4.14 -17.78 -18.99
N SER A 56 -2.86 -17.94 -18.66
CA SER A 56 -2.36 -19.15 -17.99
C SER A 56 -1.37 -18.94 -16.85
N ILE A 57 -0.80 -17.76 -16.70
CA ILE A 57 0.29 -17.50 -15.76
C ILE A 57 -0.27 -16.78 -14.53
N PRO A 58 -0.33 -17.44 -13.35
CA PRO A 58 -0.81 -16.79 -12.15
C PRO A 58 0.24 -15.82 -11.61
N ALA A 59 -0.20 -14.61 -11.29
CA ALA A 59 0.60 -13.56 -10.66
C ALA A 59 -0.15 -12.98 -9.47
N ARG A 60 0.57 -12.59 -8.43
CA ARG A 60 0.05 -11.85 -7.29
C ARG A 60 0.26 -10.36 -7.53
N MET A 61 -0.80 -9.64 -7.81
CA MET A 61 -0.71 -8.25 -8.23
C MET A 61 -1.48 -7.32 -7.30
N ILE A 62 -1.01 -6.08 -7.21
CA ILE A 62 -1.67 -4.99 -6.49
C ILE A 62 -2.60 -4.24 -7.46
N PHE A 63 -3.79 -3.86 -6.99
CA PHE A 63 -4.63 -2.89 -7.68
C PHE A 63 -4.25 -1.46 -7.27
N ASP A 64 -3.93 -0.62 -8.26
CA ASP A 64 -3.43 0.72 -8.07
C ASP A 64 -4.19 1.74 -8.93
N THR A 65 -5.07 2.53 -8.30
CA THR A 65 -5.81 3.62 -8.99
C THR A 65 -4.92 4.81 -9.35
N GLY A 66 -3.73 4.89 -8.80
CA GLY A 66 -2.69 5.86 -9.19
C GLY A 66 -1.98 5.48 -10.50
N SER A 67 -2.17 4.25 -11.02
CA SER A 67 -1.53 3.77 -12.25
C SER A 67 -2.49 3.68 -13.43
N ASN A 68 -2.01 4.07 -14.61
CA ASN A 68 -2.69 3.86 -15.89
C ASN A 68 -2.00 2.77 -16.74
N ASN A 69 -1.16 1.95 -16.14
CA ASN A 69 -0.37 0.95 -16.84
C ASN A 69 -0.38 -0.37 -16.09
N LEU A 70 -0.17 -1.46 -16.82
CA LEU A 70 0.23 -2.74 -16.26
C LEU A 70 1.74 -2.68 -15.97
N LEU A 71 2.14 -2.88 -14.72
CA LEU A 71 3.55 -2.97 -14.31
C LEU A 71 3.85 -4.40 -13.85
N ILE A 72 4.98 -4.94 -14.29
CA ILE A 72 5.43 -6.30 -13.93
C ILE A 72 6.80 -6.20 -13.27
N ASP A 73 6.98 -6.89 -12.15
CA ASP A 73 8.28 -6.98 -11.49
C ASP A 73 9.32 -7.64 -12.40
N SER A 74 10.49 -7.02 -12.50
CA SER A 74 11.54 -7.46 -13.42
C SER A 74 12.09 -8.86 -13.11
N THR A 75 12.10 -9.27 -11.82
CA THR A 75 12.55 -10.60 -11.40
C THR A 75 11.50 -11.65 -11.77
N PHE A 76 10.22 -11.35 -11.53
CA PHE A 76 9.11 -12.20 -11.95
C PHE A 76 9.08 -12.32 -13.48
N TYR A 77 9.22 -11.20 -14.20
CA TYR A 77 9.26 -11.20 -15.67
C TYR A 77 10.37 -12.09 -16.20
N ALA A 78 11.61 -11.91 -15.76
CA ALA A 78 12.75 -12.67 -16.23
C ALA A 78 12.63 -14.17 -15.96
N SER A 79 12.13 -14.55 -14.77
CA SER A 79 11.95 -15.95 -14.40
C SER A 79 10.80 -16.65 -15.15
N THR A 80 9.80 -15.89 -15.60
CA THR A 80 8.55 -16.42 -16.17
C THR A 80 8.55 -16.35 -17.70
N PHE A 81 9.01 -15.24 -18.27
CA PHE A 81 8.94 -14.95 -19.71
C PHE A 81 10.31 -14.98 -20.39
N GLY A 82 11.40 -15.06 -19.61
CA GLY A 82 12.77 -15.06 -20.14
C GLY A 82 13.16 -13.70 -20.74
N GLU A 83 14.00 -13.75 -21.78
CA GLU A 83 14.37 -12.57 -22.55
C GLU A 83 13.18 -12.15 -23.44
N GLY A 84 12.58 -10.99 -23.14
CA GLY A 84 11.44 -10.48 -23.89
C GLY A 84 11.78 -10.10 -25.32
N LYS A 85 10.77 -10.12 -26.19
CA LYS A 85 10.82 -9.60 -27.57
C LYS A 85 10.14 -8.25 -27.62
N ASN A 86 10.53 -7.39 -28.55
CA ASN A 86 9.96 -6.05 -28.75
C ASN A 86 10.11 -5.13 -27.50
N LEU A 87 11.28 -5.21 -26.85
CA LEU A 87 11.56 -4.38 -25.69
C LEU A 87 11.95 -2.96 -26.11
N GLY A 88 11.31 -1.99 -25.50
CA GLY A 88 11.62 -0.57 -25.57
C GLY A 88 12.05 -0.02 -24.22
N ARG A 89 12.10 1.31 -24.13
CA ARG A 89 12.36 2.02 -22.88
C ARG A 89 11.37 3.17 -22.69
N ALA A 90 11.01 3.44 -21.47
CA ALA A 90 10.16 4.57 -21.09
C ALA A 90 10.64 5.18 -19.77
N MET A 91 10.41 6.48 -19.63
CA MET A 91 10.59 7.18 -18.36
C MET A 91 9.29 7.13 -17.57
N LEU A 92 9.35 6.62 -16.35
CA LEU A 92 8.20 6.50 -15.45
C LEU A 92 8.43 7.36 -14.21
N GLY A 93 7.45 8.18 -13.86
CA GLY A 93 7.36 8.91 -12.60
C GLY A 93 6.28 8.30 -11.71
N GLY A 94 6.41 8.50 -10.40
CA GLY A 94 5.45 8.02 -9.40
C GLY A 94 5.52 8.85 -8.13
N ALA A 95 5.53 8.20 -6.96
CA ALA A 95 5.56 8.85 -5.66
C ALA A 95 6.94 9.42 -5.27
N GLY A 96 8.02 8.97 -5.94
CA GLY A 96 9.38 9.51 -5.73
C GLY A 96 9.58 10.89 -6.34
N ASN A 97 10.69 11.54 -5.99
CA ASN A 97 11.04 12.89 -6.43
C ASN A 97 11.81 12.89 -7.78
N GLY A 98 11.56 11.94 -8.66
CA GLY A 98 12.24 11.84 -9.96
C GLY A 98 11.49 10.97 -10.96
N HIS A 99 12.24 10.52 -11.97
CA HIS A 99 11.77 9.56 -12.96
C HIS A 99 12.75 8.39 -13.01
N GLU A 100 12.24 7.22 -13.33
CA GLU A 100 13.01 5.99 -13.47
C GLU A 100 12.95 5.51 -14.92
N LEU A 101 14.09 5.15 -15.49
CA LEU A 101 14.15 4.54 -16.81
C LEU A 101 13.76 3.07 -16.69
N THR A 102 12.68 2.70 -17.34
CA THR A 102 12.07 1.37 -17.26
C THR A 102 12.14 0.67 -18.62
N THR A 103 11.99 -0.65 -18.59
CA THR A 103 11.82 -1.47 -19.80
C THR A 103 10.35 -1.51 -20.17
N LEU A 104 10.06 -1.40 -21.47
CA LEU A 104 8.72 -1.49 -22.04
C LEU A 104 8.62 -2.74 -22.87
N ASP A 105 7.66 -3.61 -22.57
CA ASP A 105 7.30 -4.77 -23.40
C ASP A 105 6.04 -4.45 -24.20
N ALA A 106 6.21 -4.24 -25.51
CA ALA A 106 5.13 -3.90 -26.45
C ALA A 106 4.61 -5.14 -27.22
N SER A 107 4.71 -6.33 -26.64
CA SER A 107 4.25 -7.58 -27.29
C SER A 107 2.74 -7.82 -27.21
N GLY A 108 2.01 -6.93 -26.55
CA GLY A 108 0.60 -7.14 -26.22
C GLY A 108 0.44 -7.99 -24.96
N TRP A 109 -0.45 -7.58 -24.08
CA TRP A 109 -0.71 -8.24 -22.81
C TRP A 109 -2.19 -8.47 -22.59
N SER A 110 -2.58 -9.71 -22.29
CA SER A 110 -3.90 -10.05 -21.76
C SER A 110 -3.75 -10.40 -20.28
N TYR A 111 -4.73 -10.04 -19.48
CA TYR A 111 -4.83 -10.47 -18.09
C TYR A 111 -6.26 -10.49 -17.59
N SER A 112 -6.53 -11.31 -16.59
CA SER A 112 -7.84 -11.43 -15.99
C SER A 112 -7.81 -11.45 -14.46
N VAL A 113 -8.88 -10.94 -13.86
CA VAL A 113 -9.16 -10.95 -12.42
C VAL A 113 -10.56 -11.54 -12.24
N GLY A 114 -10.65 -12.76 -11.70
CA GLY A 114 -11.89 -13.53 -11.78
C GLY A 114 -12.28 -13.83 -13.24
N GLU A 115 -13.52 -13.53 -13.58
CA GLU A 115 -14.07 -13.71 -14.94
C GLU A 115 -13.81 -12.51 -15.86
N GLU A 116 -13.42 -11.37 -15.30
CA GLU A 116 -13.16 -10.16 -16.06
C GLU A 116 -11.77 -10.17 -16.70
N SER A 117 -11.69 -9.86 -17.97
CA SER A 117 -10.46 -9.80 -18.74
C SER A 117 -10.18 -8.41 -19.31
N HIS A 118 -8.93 -8.11 -19.55
CA HIS A 118 -8.46 -6.87 -20.14
C HIS A 118 -7.21 -7.10 -21.01
N THR A 119 -7.02 -6.23 -21.99
CA THR A 119 -5.84 -6.25 -22.84
C THR A 119 -5.17 -4.89 -22.87
N GLU A 120 -3.85 -4.88 -22.81
CA GLU A 120 -3.03 -3.69 -22.98
C GLU A 120 -2.00 -3.91 -24.09
N GLN A 121 -1.65 -2.86 -24.80
CA GLN A 121 -0.65 -2.95 -25.87
C GLN A 121 0.75 -3.21 -25.33
N MET A 122 0.99 -2.78 -24.09
CA MET A 122 2.31 -2.83 -23.45
C MET A 122 2.23 -3.04 -21.95
N ALA A 123 3.30 -3.59 -21.39
CA ALA A 123 3.54 -3.57 -19.94
C ALA A 123 4.88 -2.88 -19.65
N ILE A 124 4.95 -2.25 -18.48
CA ILE A 124 6.19 -1.66 -17.96
C ILE A 124 6.88 -2.68 -17.07
N ILE A 125 8.14 -2.97 -17.34
CA ILE A 125 8.96 -3.91 -16.58
C ILE A 125 9.95 -3.13 -15.75
N MET A 126 9.88 -3.28 -14.42
CA MET A 126 10.80 -2.61 -13.50
C MET A 126 10.96 -3.40 -12.20
N ASN A 127 11.98 -3.06 -11.42
CA ASN A 127 12.20 -3.71 -10.12
C ASN A 127 11.20 -3.16 -9.07
N LEU A 128 10.00 -3.74 -9.03
CA LEU A 128 8.98 -3.40 -8.05
C LEU A 128 9.32 -3.92 -6.65
N ARG A 129 10.06 -5.00 -6.52
CA ARG A 129 10.46 -5.57 -5.21
C ARG A 129 11.28 -4.61 -4.37
N LYS A 130 12.04 -3.73 -5.01
CA LYS A 130 12.78 -2.66 -4.34
C LYS A 130 11.85 -1.69 -3.58
N ILE A 131 10.59 -1.56 -4.01
CA ILE A 131 9.59 -0.63 -3.48
C ILE A 131 8.55 -1.37 -2.63
N LEU A 132 8.05 -2.50 -3.13
CA LEU A 132 6.93 -3.25 -2.57
C LEU A 132 7.37 -4.49 -1.77
N GLY A 133 8.66 -4.84 -1.80
CA GLY A 133 9.17 -6.11 -1.28
C GLY A 133 8.74 -7.30 -2.17
N ASP A 134 8.97 -8.52 -1.69
CA ASP A 134 8.68 -9.76 -2.44
C ASP A 134 7.18 -10.12 -2.48
N GLY A 135 6.32 -9.25 -1.98
CA GLY A 135 4.88 -9.50 -1.84
C GLY A 135 4.06 -9.37 -3.11
N ALA A 136 4.61 -8.80 -4.20
CA ALA A 136 3.88 -8.56 -5.44
C ALA A 136 4.74 -8.89 -6.67
N ASP A 137 4.11 -9.52 -7.67
CA ASP A 137 4.69 -9.80 -8.99
C ASP A 137 4.44 -8.65 -9.97
N GLY A 138 3.57 -7.72 -9.61
CA GLY A 138 3.22 -6.56 -10.41
C GLY A 138 2.10 -5.73 -9.81
N LEU A 139 1.64 -4.77 -10.59
CA LEU A 139 0.42 -4.00 -10.31
C LEU A 139 -0.37 -3.76 -11.60
N PHE A 140 -1.68 -3.64 -11.48
CA PHE A 140 -2.59 -3.28 -12.55
C PHE A 140 -3.42 -2.06 -12.14
N GLY A 141 -3.77 -1.25 -13.10
CA GLY A 141 -4.33 0.07 -12.84
C GLY A 141 -5.74 0.29 -13.34
N LEU A 142 -6.09 1.56 -13.43
CA LEU A 142 -7.41 2.03 -13.81
C LEU A 142 -7.94 1.50 -15.16
N PRO A 143 -7.14 1.25 -16.22
CA PRO A 143 -7.69 0.76 -17.49
C PRO A 143 -8.52 -0.50 -17.35
N PHE A 144 -8.17 -1.39 -16.41
CA PHE A 144 -8.93 -2.59 -16.10
C PHE A 144 -10.36 -2.29 -15.60
N MET A 145 -10.55 -1.16 -14.93
CA MET A 145 -11.81 -0.78 -14.28
C MET A 145 -12.72 0.08 -15.16
N HIS A 146 -12.25 0.52 -16.34
CA HIS A 146 -13.03 1.41 -17.21
C HIS A 146 -14.39 0.81 -17.59
N GLY A 147 -15.42 1.63 -17.44
CA GLY A 147 -16.79 1.24 -17.77
C GLY A 147 -17.43 0.24 -16.83
N LYS A 148 -16.80 -0.04 -15.68
CA LYS A 148 -17.30 -1.01 -14.70
C LYS A 148 -17.78 -0.34 -13.43
N ARG A 149 -18.63 -1.06 -12.68
CA ARG A 149 -18.97 -0.76 -11.28
C ARG A 149 -18.37 -1.85 -10.42
N VAL A 150 -17.56 -1.47 -9.45
CA VAL A 150 -16.74 -2.41 -8.68
C VAL A 150 -16.91 -2.17 -7.19
N GLU A 151 -17.28 -3.21 -6.45
CA GLU A 151 -17.30 -3.22 -4.99
C GLU A 151 -15.97 -3.77 -4.44
N PHE A 152 -15.35 -3.03 -3.53
CA PHE A 152 -14.22 -3.48 -2.71
C PHE A 152 -14.70 -3.62 -1.28
N ASN A 153 -14.78 -4.84 -0.79
CA ASN A 153 -15.12 -5.15 0.59
C ASN A 153 -13.87 -5.53 1.37
N TYR A 154 -13.23 -4.53 1.95
CA TYR A 154 -12.00 -4.72 2.73
C TYR A 154 -12.21 -5.56 3.99
N ALA A 155 -13.37 -5.43 4.63
CA ALA A 155 -13.71 -6.17 5.83
C ALA A 155 -14.02 -7.64 5.55
N GLY A 156 -14.61 -7.94 4.38
CA GLY A 156 -14.92 -9.28 3.89
C GLY A 156 -13.77 -9.94 3.12
N GLY A 157 -12.82 -9.14 2.62
CA GLY A 157 -11.67 -9.62 1.85
C GLY A 157 -12.00 -10.07 0.44
N TYR A 158 -12.87 -9.32 -0.26
CA TYR A 158 -13.21 -9.60 -1.65
C TYR A 158 -13.45 -8.32 -2.48
N MET A 159 -13.40 -8.50 -3.79
CA MET A 159 -13.82 -7.52 -4.79
C MET A 159 -14.91 -8.17 -5.67
N ARG A 160 -15.86 -7.39 -6.13
CA ARG A 160 -16.97 -7.89 -6.95
C ARG A 160 -17.34 -6.88 -8.05
N PHE A 161 -17.55 -7.37 -9.25
CA PHE A 161 -18.10 -6.56 -10.35
C PHE A 161 -19.61 -6.55 -10.25
N LEU A 162 -20.21 -5.35 -10.29
CA LEU A 162 -21.65 -5.17 -10.17
C LEU A 162 -22.27 -5.02 -11.55
N VAL A 163 -23.42 -5.67 -11.76
CA VAL A 163 -24.22 -5.45 -12.98
C VAL A 163 -24.88 -4.07 -12.95
N ALA A 164 -25.19 -3.52 -14.11
CA ALA A 164 -25.69 -2.15 -14.23
C ALA A 164 -27.01 -1.92 -13.46
N GLU A 165 -27.86 -2.92 -13.39
CA GLU A 165 -29.17 -2.89 -12.75
C GLU A 165 -29.11 -3.10 -11.23
N GLU A 166 -27.95 -3.51 -10.70
CA GLU A 166 -27.80 -3.77 -9.27
C GLU A 166 -27.93 -2.49 -8.47
N LYS A 167 -28.91 -2.48 -7.57
CA LYS A 167 -29.18 -1.33 -6.71
C LYS A 167 -28.14 -1.24 -5.60
N ILE A 168 -27.59 -0.07 -5.39
CA ILE A 168 -26.71 0.25 -4.26
C ILE A 168 -27.60 0.49 -3.05
N GLY A 169 -27.23 -0.11 -1.90
CA GLY A 169 -27.96 0.04 -0.65
C GLY A 169 -28.07 1.51 -0.19
N GLU A 170 -29.20 1.85 0.43
CA GLU A 170 -29.47 3.21 0.93
C GLU A 170 -28.52 3.63 2.07
N ASP A 171 -27.83 2.70 2.69
CA ASP A 171 -26.82 2.90 3.73
C ASP A 171 -25.45 3.35 3.19
N PHE A 172 -25.27 3.34 1.87
CA PHE A 172 -24.11 3.92 1.22
C PHE A 172 -24.28 5.43 1.00
N THR A 173 -23.23 6.18 1.26
CA THR A 173 -23.16 7.60 0.92
C THR A 173 -22.50 7.78 -0.44
N ALA A 174 -23.23 8.39 -1.39
CA ALA A 174 -22.72 8.71 -2.71
C ALA A 174 -21.86 9.99 -2.68
N ILE A 175 -20.69 9.95 -3.31
CA ILE A 175 -19.77 11.08 -3.46
C ILE A 175 -19.49 11.26 -4.95
N GLN A 176 -19.92 12.39 -5.51
CA GLN A 176 -19.59 12.73 -6.88
C GLN A 176 -18.10 13.04 -7.00
N CYS A 177 -17.41 12.29 -7.83
CA CYS A 177 -15.99 12.48 -8.11
C CYS A 177 -15.77 13.34 -9.35
N LYS A 178 -14.61 13.96 -9.44
CA LYS A 178 -14.15 14.64 -10.64
C LYS A 178 -13.18 13.72 -11.39
N ARG A 179 -13.20 13.81 -12.69
CA ARG A 179 -12.20 13.20 -13.56
C ARG A 179 -11.05 14.18 -13.75
N LEU A 180 -9.82 13.73 -13.53
CA LEU A 180 -8.66 14.57 -13.79
C LEU A 180 -8.36 14.49 -15.28
N ASP A 181 -8.77 15.54 -16.05
CA ASP A 181 -8.45 15.76 -17.46
C ASP A 181 -8.08 14.44 -18.21
N ASN A 182 -7.87 14.28 -19.38
CA ASN A 182 -7.59 13.11 -20.23
C ASN A 182 -6.93 11.86 -19.60
N ILE A 183 -6.63 11.91 -18.31
CA ILE A 183 -6.08 10.81 -17.50
C ILE A 183 -7.21 10.34 -16.59
N GLU A 184 -7.95 9.37 -16.90
CA GLU A 184 -9.13 8.84 -16.17
C GLU A 184 -8.93 8.54 -14.67
N ARG A 185 -8.27 9.44 -13.94
CA ARG A 185 -8.00 9.37 -12.51
C ARG A 185 -9.13 10.01 -11.72
N ILE A 186 -9.39 9.44 -10.57
CA ILE A 186 -10.51 9.81 -9.69
C ILE A 186 -10.04 10.88 -8.71
N ILE A 187 -10.70 12.03 -8.71
CA ILE A 187 -10.51 13.10 -7.73
C ILE A 187 -11.71 13.12 -6.79
N ILE A 188 -11.45 12.97 -5.50
CA ILE A 188 -12.45 12.89 -4.43
C ILE A 188 -12.43 14.16 -3.61
N PRO A 189 -13.59 14.83 -3.39
CA PRO A 189 -13.68 15.91 -2.42
C PRO A 189 -13.68 15.34 -0.99
N LEU A 190 -12.86 15.89 -0.12
CA LEU A 190 -12.87 15.63 1.33
C LEU A 190 -12.32 16.83 2.11
N SER A 191 -12.60 16.87 3.42
CA SER A 191 -12.13 17.92 4.32
C SER A 191 -11.09 17.38 5.29
N VAL A 192 -10.05 18.17 5.53
CA VAL A 192 -8.97 17.90 6.50
C VAL A 192 -8.99 19.00 7.56
N THR A 193 -9.31 18.65 8.80
CA THR A 193 -9.28 19.60 9.92
C THR A 193 -7.99 19.40 10.72
N PHE A 194 -7.19 20.43 10.80
CA PHE A 194 -5.91 20.44 11.52
C PHE A 194 -6.13 20.65 13.02
N SER A 195 -5.06 20.44 13.82
CA SER A 195 -5.12 20.52 15.27
C SER A 195 -5.41 21.94 15.80
N ASP A 196 -5.10 22.97 15.03
CA ASP A 196 -5.41 24.37 15.33
C ASP A 196 -6.85 24.78 15.00
N GLY A 197 -7.64 23.86 14.41
CA GLY A 197 -9.03 24.07 14.03
C GLY A 197 -9.24 24.54 12.59
N TYR A 198 -8.18 24.87 11.85
CA TYR A 198 -8.30 25.18 10.43
C TYR A 198 -8.81 23.96 9.64
N THR A 199 -9.68 24.18 8.66
CA THR A 199 -10.19 23.11 7.78
C THR A 199 -9.87 23.43 6.32
N LEU A 200 -9.20 22.49 5.67
CA LEU A 200 -8.97 22.46 4.24
C LEU A 200 -10.07 21.63 3.58
N ASP A 201 -10.97 22.26 2.84
CA ASP A 201 -11.85 21.57 1.90
C ASP A 201 -11.11 21.40 0.58
N GLY A 202 -10.72 20.17 0.27
CA GLY A 202 -9.78 19.90 -0.81
C GLY A 202 -10.26 18.84 -1.80
N ASN A 203 -9.51 18.70 -2.89
CA ASN A 203 -9.71 17.71 -3.93
C ASN A 203 -8.51 16.78 -3.97
N PHE A 204 -8.71 15.49 -3.71
CA PHE A 204 -7.64 14.53 -3.53
C PHE A 204 -7.67 13.43 -4.58
N LEU A 205 -6.53 13.09 -5.14
CA LEU A 205 -6.40 11.98 -6.06
C LEU A 205 -6.54 10.67 -5.29
N MET A 206 -7.45 9.79 -5.72
CA MET A 206 -7.53 8.42 -5.21
C MET A 206 -6.34 7.62 -5.69
N ASP A 207 -5.56 7.08 -4.75
CA ASP A 207 -4.34 6.30 -5.02
C ASP A 207 -4.30 5.06 -4.11
N THR A 208 -4.86 3.94 -4.58
CA THR A 208 -4.84 2.67 -3.82
C THR A 208 -3.47 1.99 -3.82
N GLY A 209 -2.53 2.48 -4.63
CA GLY A 209 -1.11 2.15 -4.56
C GLY A 209 -0.40 2.82 -3.37
N MET A 210 -0.98 3.89 -2.79
CA MET A 210 -0.49 4.51 -1.56
C MET A 210 -1.05 3.76 -0.34
N PRO A 211 -0.20 3.21 0.54
CA PRO A 211 -0.64 2.39 1.66
C PRO A 211 -1.18 3.18 2.86
N ASP A 212 -0.92 4.48 2.95
CA ASP A 212 -1.31 5.36 4.06
C ASP A 212 -2.72 5.96 3.82
N GLU A 213 -3.24 6.74 4.77
CA GLU A 213 -4.56 7.34 4.66
C GLU A 213 -4.58 8.55 3.73
N LEU A 214 -3.64 9.50 3.95
CA LEU A 214 -3.61 10.75 3.21
C LEU A 214 -2.20 11.37 3.20
N SER A 215 -1.82 11.92 2.04
CA SER A 215 -0.61 12.73 1.91
C SER A 215 -0.92 14.02 1.16
N LEU A 216 -0.63 15.18 1.76
CA LEU A 216 -0.73 16.47 1.06
C LEU A 216 0.40 16.59 0.05
N ASN A 217 0.11 17.18 -1.11
CA ASN A 217 1.15 17.51 -2.08
C ASN A 217 1.98 18.72 -1.63
N SER A 218 3.13 18.93 -2.29
CA SER A 218 4.07 20.00 -1.91
C SER A 218 3.45 21.39 -2.03
N ALA A 219 2.62 21.65 -3.05
CA ALA A 219 2.02 22.96 -3.26
C ALA A 219 1.07 23.32 -2.11
N THR A 220 0.18 22.39 -1.74
CA THR A 220 -0.74 22.55 -0.61
C THR A 220 0.02 22.66 0.70
N ALA A 221 1.03 21.81 0.91
CA ALA A 221 1.86 21.84 2.10
C ALA A 221 2.61 23.15 2.26
N ASN A 222 3.21 23.70 1.21
CA ASN A 222 3.91 24.98 1.26
C ASN A 222 2.98 26.14 1.65
N ARG A 223 1.76 26.17 1.10
CA ARG A 223 0.74 27.15 1.47
C ARG A 223 0.36 27.01 2.93
N LEU A 224 -0.02 25.83 3.39
CA LEU A 224 -0.44 25.58 4.77
C LEU A 224 0.69 25.83 5.79
N LYS A 225 1.95 25.54 5.40
CA LYS A 225 3.13 25.84 6.21
C LYS A 225 3.35 27.35 6.38
N ALA A 226 3.20 28.11 5.29
CA ALA A 226 3.27 29.58 5.35
C ALA A 226 2.16 30.21 6.20
N GLU A 227 0.99 29.59 6.21
CA GLU A 227 -0.16 30.00 7.02
C GLU A 227 -0.07 29.50 8.50
N GLY A 228 0.90 28.63 8.83
CA GLY A 228 1.17 28.16 10.19
C GLY A 228 0.41 26.91 10.64
N HIS A 229 -0.33 26.25 9.72
CA HIS A 229 -1.19 25.10 10.05
C HIS A 229 -0.45 23.75 10.19
N LEU A 230 0.82 23.66 9.78
CA LEU A 230 1.63 22.43 9.80
C LEU A 230 2.66 22.40 10.95
N ALA A 231 2.32 22.97 12.10
CA ALA A 231 3.20 22.92 13.27
C ALA A 231 3.39 21.47 13.77
N ASN A 232 4.57 21.20 14.38
CA ASN A 232 4.93 19.91 15.01
C ASN A 232 5.02 18.71 14.04
N ALA A 233 5.13 18.96 12.74
CA ALA A 233 5.42 17.88 11.80
C ALA A 233 6.86 17.35 12.00
N ARG A 234 7.01 16.03 11.88
CA ARG A 234 8.29 15.33 12.02
C ARG A 234 8.70 14.74 10.68
N ARG A 235 9.92 14.98 10.29
CA ARG A 235 10.45 14.67 8.97
C ARG A 235 11.00 13.24 8.88
N MET A 236 10.75 12.59 7.73
CA MET A 236 11.32 11.30 7.39
C MET A 236 11.75 11.31 5.91
N LYS A 237 13.06 11.15 5.68
CA LYS A 237 13.63 11.13 4.33
C LYS A 237 13.93 9.70 3.90
N PHE A 238 13.30 9.27 2.80
CA PHE A 238 13.48 7.96 2.21
C PHE A 238 14.52 8.00 1.09
N GLU A 239 15.46 7.05 1.09
CA GLU A 239 16.34 6.82 -0.06
C GLU A 239 15.57 6.19 -1.23
N VAL A 240 14.59 5.32 -0.92
CA VAL A 240 13.66 4.73 -1.87
C VAL A 240 12.25 4.96 -1.35
N GLY A 241 11.55 5.93 -1.92
CA GLY A 241 10.23 6.37 -1.46
C GLY A 241 9.09 6.02 -2.43
N GLY A 242 9.37 5.26 -3.49
CA GLY A 242 8.43 4.88 -4.53
C GLY A 242 9.07 4.90 -5.92
N ILE A 243 8.27 4.75 -6.96
CA ILE A 243 8.72 4.92 -8.35
C ILE A 243 9.22 6.36 -8.52
N GLY A 244 10.45 6.52 -9.04
CA GLY A 244 11.11 7.81 -9.16
C GLY A 244 12.12 8.12 -8.04
N GLY A 245 12.41 7.17 -7.15
CA GLY A 245 13.53 7.21 -6.20
C GLY A 245 13.21 7.80 -4.84
N SER A 246 14.03 8.73 -4.35
CA SER A 246 13.94 9.30 -3.00
C SER A 246 12.66 10.12 -2.80
N ARG A 247 12.19 10.19 -1.55
CA ARG A 247 11.04 10.99 -1.12
C ARG A 247 11.28 11.55 0.28
N THR A 248 10.73 12.72 0.57
CA THR A 248 10.69 13.27 1.91
C THR A 248 9.24 13.46 2.32
N ASP A 249 8.85 12.82 3.41
CA ASP A 249 7.55 12.96 4.03
C ASP A 249 7.70 13.63 5.40
N ASN A 250 6.73 14.48 5.72
CA ASN A 250 6.59 15.08 7.03
C ASN A 250 5.31 14.56 7.67
N TYR A 251 5.43 13.93 8.83
CA TYR A 251 4.34 13.29 9.56
C TYR A 251 3.74 14.24 10.57
N LEU A 252 2.42 14.37 10.58
CA LEU A 252 1.69 15.11 11.60
C LEU A 252 0.36 14.42 11.93
N THR A 253 -0.12 14.62 13.15
CA THR A 253 -1.46 14.18 13.55
C THR A 253 -2.43 15.36 13.39
N ILE A 254 -3.51 15.12 12.67
CA ILE A 254 -4.59 16.07 12.46
C ILE A 254 -5.80 15.71 13.33
N LYS A 255 -6.70 16.68 13.50
CA LYS A 255 -7.92 16.48 14.27
C LYS A 255 -8.85 15.47 13.59
N GLN A 256 -9.12 15.63 12.28
CA GLN A 256 -10.01 14.71 11.57
C GLN A 256 -9.87 14.79 10.03
N ILE A 257 -10.29 13.71 9.37
CA ILE A 257 -10.64 13.67 7.94
C ILE A 257 -12.15 13.47 7.86
N THR A 258 -12.82 14.26 7.03
CA THR A 258 -14.26 14.09 6.74
C THR A 258 -14.45 13.78 5.27
N ILE A 259 -15.08 12.63 4.98
CA ILE A 259 -15.39 12.16 3.62
C ILE A 259 -16.85 11.66 3.59
N GLY A 260 -17.66 12.15 2.64
CA GLY A 260 -19.08 11.78 2.55
C GLY A 260 -19.85 12.00 3.86
N GLY A 261 -19.54 13.06 4.62
CA GLY A 261 -20.16 13.36 5.92
C GLY A 261 -19.74 12.43 7.06
N LYS A 262 -18.80 11.50 6.84
CA LYS A 262 -18.24 10.62 7.88
C LYS A 262 -16.89 11.16 8.34
N SER A 263 -16.66 11.25 9.64
CA SER A 263 -15.44 11.83 10.23
C SER A 263 -14.60 10.76 10.93
N ILE A 264 -13.32 10.72 10.60
CA ILE A 264 -12.31 9.86 11.22
C ILE A 264 -11.36 10.77 12.00
N ASN A 265 -11.24 10.55 13.30
CA ASN A 265 -10.55 11.47 14.21
C ASN A 265 -9.13 11.00 14.54
N ASN A 266 -8.28 11.95 14.94
CA ASN A 266 -6.91 11.71 15.43
C ASN A 266 -6.08 10.86 14.44
N ILE A 267 -6.04 11.31 13.20
CA ILE A 267 -5.35 10.63 12.10
C ILE A 267 -3.98 11.24 11.87
N ARG A 268 -2.97 10.38 11.79
CA ARG A 268 -1.65 10.75 11.29
C ARG A 268 -1.68 10.77 9.78
N ILE A 269 -1.29 11.88 9.19
CA ILE A 269 -1.13 12.08 7.76
C ILE A 269 0.30 12.46 7.44
N THR A 270 0.64 12.52 6.15
CA THR A 270 1.89 13.06 5.68
C THR A 270 1.69 14.28 4.79
N TYR A 271 2.75 15.05 4.60
CA TYR A 271 2.86 15.96 3.48
C TYR A 271 4.25 15.84 2.85
N SER A 272 4.31 16.10 1.56
CA SER A 272 5.53 15.94 0.77
C SER A 272 6.27 17.26 0.58
N GLU A 273 7.59 17.16 0.40
CA GLU A 273 8.47 18.25 -0.07
C GLU A 273 8.99 17.98 -1.49
N ASN A 274 8.37 17.03 -2.21
CA ASN A 274 8.81 16.66 -3.56
C ASN A 274 8.62 17.82 -4.55
N GLU A 275 9.58 17.98 -5.45
CA GLU A 275 9.51 18.93 -6.57
C GLU A 275 9.02 18.27 -7.86
N LYS A 276 8.97 16.93 -7.89
CA LYS A 276 8.57 16.12 -9.04
C LYS A 276 7.66 14.96 -8.59
N GLY A 277 7.07 14.27 -9.56
CA GLY A 277 6.22 13.11 -9.32
C GLY A 277 4.78 13.48 -8.88
N ALA A 278 4.05 12.49 -8.45
CA ALA A 278 2.63 12.63 -8.11
C ALA A 278 2.39 13.66 -6.98
N LEU A 279 3.25 13.67 -5.96
CA LEU A 279 3.13 14.57 -4.81
C LEU A 279 3.62 16.00 -5.05
N ALA A 280 4.13 16.31 -6.23
CA ALA A 280 4.44 17.68 -6.67
C ALA A 280 3.36 18.29 -7.59
N ASN A 281 2.35 17.52 -7.96
CA ASN A 281 1.30 17.94 -8.89
C ASN A 281 0.27 18.83 -8.19
N SER A 282 0.11 20.06 -8.66
CA SER A 282 -0.78 21.07 -8.08
C SER A 282 -2.24 21.02 -8.58
N ARG A 283 -2.60 20.04 -9.42
CA ARG A 283 -3.98 19.88 -9.92
C ARG A 283 -4.93 19.25 -8.89
N TYR A 284 -4.40 18.79 -7.77
CA TYR A 284 -5.12 18.26 -6.62
C TYR A 284 -4.36 18.63 -5.34
N ASP A 285 -4.99 18.51 -4.17
CA ASP A 285 -4.41 18.94 -2.89
C ASP A 285 -3.51 17.87 -2.25
N GLY A 286 -3.62 16.64 -2.71
CA GLY A 286 -2.85 15.50 -2.21
C GLY A 286 -3.38 14.17 -2.73
N LEU A 287 -2.86 13.08 -2.15
CA LEU A 287 -3.30 11.72 -2.43
C LEU A 287 -4.13 11.20 -1.26
N VAL A 288 -5.19 10.46 -1.56
CA VAL A 288 -5.94 9.68 -0.57
C VAL A 288 -5.71 8.20 -0.84
N GLY A 289 -5.18 7.50 0.18
CA GLY A 289 -4.65 6.17 0.01
C GLY A 289 -5.54 5.06 0.53
N ASN A 290 -5.02 3.86 0.38
CA ASN A 290 -5.74 2.62 0.59
C ASN A 290 -6.18 2.41 2.04
N ALA A 291 -5.40 2.91 3.03
CA ALA A 291 -5.75 2.78 4.44
C ALA A 291 -7.04 3.55 4.81
N LEU A 292 -7.32 4.69 4.15
CA LEU A 292 -8.59 5.40 4.34
C LEU A 292 -9.76 4.56 3.82
N PHE A 293 -9.64 4.00 2.60
CA PHE A 293 -10.70 3.20 1.98
C PHE A 293 -10.95 1.88 2.71
N ALA A 294 -9.93 1.29 3.33
CA ALA A 294 -10.07 0.07 4.13
C ALA A 294 -11.00 0.21 5.35
N ARG A 295 -11.38 1.43 5.71
CA ARG A 295 -12.37 1.74 6.76
C ARG A 295 -13.82 1.68 6.28
N PHE A 296 -14.01 1.48 4.97
CA PHE A 296 -15.31 1.46 4.31
C PHE A 296 -15.49 0.19 3.49
N ASP A 297 -16.73 -0.18 3.23
CA ASP A 297 -17.12 -0.88 2.04
C ASP A 297 -17.23 0.16 0.94
N VAL A 298 -16.57 -0.08 -0.20
CA VAL A 298 -16.38 0.92 -1.25
C VAL A 298 -16.97 0.40 -2.54
N ILE A 299 -17.85 1.16 -3.17
CA ILE A 299 -18.26 0.89 -4.55
C ILE A 299 -17.76 2.05 -5.40
N ILE A 300 -17.04 1.74 -6.47
CA ILE A 300 -16.59 2.72 -7.45
C ILE A 300 -17.38 2.51 -8.74
N ASP A 301 -18.13 3.51 -9.12
CA ASP A 301 -18.84 3.56 -10.41
C ASP A 301 -17.99 4.36 -11.41
N PHE A 302 -17.23 3.63 -12.22
CA PHE A 302 -16.38 4.24 -13.26
C PHE A 302 -17.18 4.67 -14.51
N VAL A 303 -18.49 4.37 -14.57
CA VAL A 303 -19.37 4.87 -15.61
C VAL A 303 -19.83 6.29 -15.28
N ASN A 304 -20.30 6.49 -14.02
CA ASN A 304 -20.89 7.74 -13.57
C ASN A 304 -19.92 8.61 -12.73
N TRP A 305 -18.70 8.11 -12.45
CA TRP A 305 -17.70 8.78 -11.63
C TRP A 305 -18.20 9.11 -10.22
N VAL A 306 -18.86 8.13 -9.61
CA VAL A 306 -19.38 8.20 -8.24
C VAL A 306 -18.67 7.15 -7.39
N ILE A 307 -18.25 7.54 -6.19
CA ILE A 307 -17.83 6.60 -5.15
C ILE A 307 -18.94 6.53 -4.11
N TYR A 308 -19.30 5.31 -3.73
CA TYR A 308 -20.24 5.04 -2.65
C TYR A 308 -19.47 4.45 -1.48
N LEU A 309 -19.62 5.05 -0.29
CA LEU A 309 -18.94 4.65 0.93
C LEU A 309 -19.94 4.25 2.01
N ARG A 310 -19.70 3.10 2.64
CA ARG A 310 -20.39 2.66 3.84
C ARG A 310 -19.35 2.30 4.90
N PRO A 311 -19.38 2.90 6.11
CA PRO A 311 -18.49 2.50 7.20
C PRO A 311 -18.57 1.01 7.47
N ASN A 312 -17.43 0.34 7.55
CA ASN A 312 -17.35 -1.07 7.87
C ASN A 312 -16.82 -1.30 9.31
N LYS A 313 -16.60 -2.54 9.73
CA LYS A 313 -16.10 -2.89 11.07
C LYS A 313 -14.72 -2.30 11.42
N ASN A 314 -14.00 -1.74 10.44
CA ASN A 314 -12.71 -1.09 10.64
C ASN A 314 -12.81 0.43 10.78
N PHE A 315 -14.01 1.03 10.62
CA PHE A 315 -14.16 2.48 10.54
C PHE A 315 -13.60 3.20 11.76
N ASP A 316 -13.94 2.75 12.97
CA ASP A 316 -13.50 3.34 14.23
C ASP A 316 -12.19 2.74 14.77
N LYS A 317 -11.56 1.81 14.03
CA LYS A 317 -10.28 1.28 14.47
C LYS A 317 -9.23 2.38 14.52
N PRO A 318 -8.46 2.49 15.62
CA PRO A 318 -7.36 3.42 15.68
C PRO A 318 -6.36 3.12 14.55
N GLN A 319 -5.72 4.16 14.05
CA GLN A 319 -4.61 4.00 13.11
C GLN A 319 -3.52 3.17 13.78
N SER A 320 -2.95 2.23 13.05
CA SER A 320 -1.88 1.39 13.57
C SER A 320 -0.68 2.25 13.97
N ASN A 321 -0.09 1.93 15.12
CA ASN A 321 1.22 2.43 15.47
C ASN A 321 2.25 1.95 14.42
N PHE A 322 3.40 2.60 14.36
CA PHE A 322 4.48 2.25 13.45
C PHE A 322 5.81 2.32 14.20
N TYR A 323 6.83 1.74 13.62
CA TYR A 323 8.19 2.03 14.05
C TYR A 323 8.69 3.23 13.26
N SER A 324 9.36 4.16 13.94
CA SER A 324 9.89 5.39 13.34
C SER A 324 11.05 5.14 12.38
N MET A 325 10.98 4.05 11.63
CA MET A 325 11.97 3.64 10.65
C MET A 325 11.32 2.92 9.47
N ALA A 326 12.00 2.94 8.33
CA ALA A 326 11.74 2.08 7.20
C ALA A 326 13.03 1.34 6.81
N PHE A 327 12.90 0.12 6.34
CA PHE A 327 14.01 -0.68 5.83
C PHE A 327 13.63 -1.38 4.53
N THR A 328 14.61 -1.67 3.70
CA THR A 328 14.46 -2.37 2.43
C THR A 328 15.36 -3.59 2.38
N PRO A 329 14.92 -4.68 1.72
CA PRO A 329 15.80 -5.82 1.43
C PRO A 329 17.02 -5.38 0.63
N ASN A 330 18.19 -5.91 0.99
CA ASN A 330 19.45 -5.66 0.30
C ASN A 330 20.34 -6.91 0.34
N GLY A 331 19.99 -7.91 -0.48
CA GLY A 331 20.64 -9.21 -0.49
C GLY A 331 20.39 -10.01 0.78
N ASP A 332 21.46 -10.25 1.56
CA ASP A 332 21.46 -11.08 2.77
C ASP A 332 21.06 -10.31 4.06
N HIS A 333 20.74 -9.04 3.95
CA HIS A 333 20.38 -8.16 5.08
C HIS A 333 19.28 -7.17 4.69
N TRP A 334 18.72 -6.46 5.68
CA TRP A 334 17.92 -5.26 5.43
C TRP A 334 18.78 -4.01 5.64
N LYS A 335 18.60 -3.02 4.80
CA LYS A 335 19.20 -1.69 4.95
C LYS A 335 18.17 -0.73 5.53
N VAL A 336 18.55 0.04 6.55
CA VAL A 336 17.71 1.14 7.06
C VAL A 336 17.61 2.22 5.98
N ASN A 337 16.41 2.35 5.40
CA ASN A 337 16.11 3.26 4.29
C ASN A 337 15.76 4.67 4.78
N ALA A 338 15.04 4.77 5.90
CA ALA A 338 14.64 6.05 6.47
C ALA A 338 14.46 5.97 7.99
N LEU A 339 14.63 7.11 8.65
CA LEU A 339 14.32 7.32 10.06
C LEU A 339 13.47 8.59 10.21
N LEU A 340 12.51 8.53 11.13
CA LEU A 340 11.74 9.68 11.55
C LEU A 340 12.58 10.53 12.52
N GLU A 341 12.79 11.81 12.21
CA GLU A 341 13.54 12.74 13.05
C GLU A 341 12.97 12.79 14.46
N GLY A 342 13.82 12.58 15.48
CA GLY A 342 13.42 12.47 16.88
C GLY A 342 12.51 11.26 17.17
N GLY A 343 12.47 10.24 16.33
CA GLY A 343 11.70 9.01 16.54
C GLY A 343 12.35 8.04 17.50
N ASN A 344 11.58 7.03 17.94
CA ASN A 344 12.06 6.01 18.88
C ASN A 344 13.27 5.25 18.32
N ALA A 345 13.28 4.96 17.02
CA ALA A 345 14.37 4.27 16.36
C ALA A 345 15.68 5.10 16.38
N GLU A 346 15.59 6.41 16.08
CA GLU A 346 16.75 7.30 16.14
C GLU A 346 17.25 7.47 17.57
N ARG A 347 16.33 7.67 18.54
CA ARG A 347 16.68 7.73 19.99
C ARG A 347 17.32 6.45 20.52
N ALA A 348 16.90 5.29 19.99
CA ALA A 348 17.55 4.01 20.30
C ALA A 348 18.95 3.85 19.68
N GLY A 349 19.39 4.82 18.87
CA GLY A 349 20.70 4.83 18.26
C GLY A 349 20.79 4.18 16.89
N LEU A 350 19.65 3.85 16.25
CA LEU A 350 19.64 3.39 14.86
C LEU A 350 20.02 4.55 13.92
N ARG A 351 20.69 4.24 12.82
CA ARG A 351 21.18 5.23 11.84
C ARG A 351 20.69 4.84 10.44
N GLN A 352 20.40 5.84 9.63
CA GLN A 352 20.12 5.60 8.21
C GLN A 352 21.32 4.93 7.54
N GLY A 353 21.06 3.92 6.71
CA GLY A 353 22.09 3.10 6.09
C GLY A 353 22.58 1.92 6.91
N ASP A 354 22.18 1.80 8.19
CA ASP A 354 22.52 0.64 9.02
C ASP A 354 22.11 -0.67 8.36
N ARG A 355 22.97 -1.68 8.53
CA ARG A 355 22.76 -3.04 8.06
C ARG A 355 22.14 -3.88 9.16
N ILE A 356 20.90 -4.30 8.98
CA ILE A 356 20.16 -5.16 9.92
C ILE A 356 20.33 -6.63 9.47
N GLU A 357 20.99 -7.43 10.29
CA GLU A 357 21.24 -8.86 10.06
C GLU A 357 20.07 -9.73 10.51
N ALA A 358 19.34 -9.29 11.55
CA ALA A 358 18.16 -9.97 12.07
C ALA A 358 17.19 -9.00 12.75
N ILE A 359 15.90 -9.33 12.70
CA ILE A 359 14.81 -8.66 13.43
C ILE A 359 14.15 -9.70 14.32
N ASN A 360 14.14 -9.49 15.63
CA ASN A 360 13.66 -10.49 16.61
C ASN A 360 14.29 -11.87 16.40
N GLY A 361 15.58 -11.92 16.06
CA GLY A 361 16.32 -13.15 15.76
C GLY A 361 16.04 -13.77 14.38
N ILE A 362 15.13 -13.19 13.59
CA ILE A 362 14.75 -13.68 12.25
C ILE A 362 15.62 -12.99 11.20
N LYS A 363 16.23 -13.78 10.33
CA LYS A 363 17.10 -13.30 9.23
C LYS A 363 16.29 -12.94 7.99
N PRO A 364 16.84 -12.14 7.07
CA PRO A 364 16.18 -11.79 5.79
C PRO A 364 15.78 -12.99 4.92
N THR A 365 16.49 -14.12 5.04
CA THR A 365 16.16 -15.37 4.34
C THR A 365 14.89 -16.06 4.86
N ASP A 366 14.40 -15.68 6.02
CA ASP A 366 13.29 -16.29 6.74
C ASP A 366 12.15 -15.25 6.99
N THR A 367 11.94 -14.32 6.06
CA THR A 367 10.97 -13.22 6.21
C THR A 367 9.54 -13.67 6.45
N ASP A 368 9.16 -14.85 5.97
CA ASP A 368 7.88 -15.51 6.23
C ASP A 368 7.62 -15.78 7.71
N LYS A 369 8.69 -15.93 8.50
CA LYS A 369 8.65 -16.09 9.96
C LYS A 369 8.51 -14.75 10.71
N LEU A 370 8.79 -13.63 10.04
CA LEU A 370 8.77 -12.30 10.64
C LEU A 370 7.33 -11.79 10.77
N LYS A 371 6.78 -11.90 12.00
CA LYS A 371 5.42 -11.46 12.30
C LYS A 371 5.43 -9.99 12.72
N LEU A 372 5.07 -9.11 11.79
CA LEU A 372 4.91 -7.67 12.03
C LEU A 372 3.43 -7.21 11.96
N ASN A 373 2.49 -8.14 11.98
CA ASN A 373 1.05 -7.82 12.04
C ASN A 373 0.34 -8.81 13.01
N PRO A 374 -0.17 -8.37 14.17
CA PRO A 374 0.00 -7.00 14.69
C PRO A 374 1.47 -6.68 15.01
N LEU A 375 1.82 -5.38 14.94
CA LEU A 375 3.16 -4.93 15.29
C LEU A 375 3.42 -5.21 16.77
N PRO A 376 4.54 -5.88 17.13
CA PRO A 376 4.94 -6.04 18.53
C PRO A 376 5.23 -4.69 19.18
N GLU A 377 5.25 -4.62 20.51
CA GLU A 377 5.55 -3.36 21.23
C GLU A 377 7.00 -2.92 21.00
N LYS A 378 7.90 -3.88 20.82
CA LYS A 378 9.33 -3.65 20.61
C LYS A 378 9.86 -4.53 19.49
N LEU A 379 10.85 -4.02 18.76
CA LEU A 379 11.70 -4.79 17.85
C LEU A 379 13.12 -4.83 18.39
N THR A 380 13.69 -6.02 18.43
CA THR A 380 15.12 -6.21 18.67
C THR A 380 15.82 -6.37 17.32
N LEU A 381 16.74 -5.45 17.02
CA LEU A 381 17.48 -5.39 15.77
C LEU A 381 18.92 -5.80 16.01
N SER A 382 19.42 -6.80 15.29
CA SER A 382 20.85 -7.10 15.22
C SER A 382 21.48 -6.29 14.10
N VAL A 383 22.21 -5.25 14.44
CA VAL A 383 22.75 -4.27 13.49
C VAL A 383 24.26 -4.46 13.36
N LYS A 384 24.74 -4.63 12.13
CA LYS A 384 26.18 -4.75 11.85
C LYS A 384 26.77 -3.39 11.49
N ARG A 385 27.76 -2.96 12.25
CA ARG A 385 28.56 -1.73 12.03
C ARG A 385 30.04 -2.08 11.95
N GLY A 386 30.59 -2.07 10.75
CA GLY A 386 31.95 -2.60 10.53
C GLY A 386 32.02 -4.09 10.87
N ASN A 387 32.88 -4.46 11.85
CA ASN A 387 33.01 -5.84 12.33
C ASN A 387 32.18 -6.13 13.59
N GLU A 388 31.53 -5.14 14.16
CA GLU A 388 30.74 -5.29 15.37
C GLU A 388 29.26 -5.58 15.05
N LEU A 389 28.66 -6.43 15.89
CA LEU A 389 27.22 -6.67 15.91
C LEU A 389 26.66 -5.99 17.16
N VAL A 390 25.77 -5.03 16.94
CA VAL A 390 25.13 -4.23 18.00
C VAL A 390 23.66 -4.61 18.06
N GLU A 391 23.14 -4.86 19.26
CA GLU A 391 21.71 -5.03 19.49
C GLU A 391 21.06 -3.67 19.77
N ILE A 392 20.02 -3.34 19.01
CA ILE A 392 19.22 -2.12 19.17
C ILE A 392 17.77 -2.51 19.40
N VAL A 393 17.19 -2.06 20.51
CA VAL A 393 15.77 -2.28 20.83
C VAL A 393 14.99 -1.02 20.50
N VAL A 394 13.98 -1.14 19.62
CA VAL A 394 13.15 -0.02 19.16
C VAL A 394 11.71 -0.22 19.63
N ASP A 395 11.20 0.72 20.40
CA ASP A 395 9.78 0.80 20.76
C ASP A 395 8.95 1.35 19.58
N LYS A 396 7.71 0.91 19.43
CA LYS A 396 6.81 1.53 18.45
C LYS A 396 6.44 2.96 18.88
N GLU A 397 6.12 3.83 17.91
CA GLU A 397 5.65 5.19 18.12
C GLU A 397 4.24 5.22 18.71
#